data_22d9bc2be02b0183ff41147fa8dbbdb0
#
_entry.id   22d9bc2be02b0183ff41147fa8dbbdb0
#
_cell.length_a   1.000
_cell.length_b   1.000
_cell.length_c   1.000
_cell.angle_alpha   90.00
_cell.angle_beta   90.00
_cell.angle_gamma   90.00
#
_symmetry.space_group_name_H-M   'P 1'
#
loop_
_entity.id
_entity.type
_entity.pdbx_description
1 polymer ?
#
loop_
_entity_poly.entity_id
_entity_poly.type
_entity_poly.pdbx_seq_one_letter_code
_entity_poly.pdbx_strand_id
1 'polypeptide(L)'
;MVAVAASYAVYQVYRKWYFPRDPARTAPQDATVVAPADGRVVYLEQVEDGVVPIAIKDRREIPLDEIVKGDERPPSGTLLGIFLSPYDVHFQRSPIAGTVSEITYHPAPNESMLDMFLRNLFRLENRYANSPHIYANERNVVRIDGDELSAFVVQIADQQVNRIDCYPAEGDSIGKGEKLGMIRWGSQVDLFVPSLRPADFIVSVGDKVRAGETVLVP
;
A
#
# COMPACT_ATOMS: atom_id res chain seq x y z
N MET A 1 1.48 -0.96 -39.68
CA MET A 1 2.84 -1.06 -39.12
C MET A 1 3.27 0.20 -38.36
N VAL A 2 3.10 1.41 -38.90
CA VAL A 2 3.51 2.67 -38.24
C VAL A 2 2.82 2.87 -36.88
N ALA A 3 1.50 2.65 -36.77
CA ALA A 3 0.77 2.81 -35.51
C ALA A 3 1.25 1.83 -34.41
N VAL A 4 1.55 0.59 -34.77
CA VAL A 4 2.07 -0.41 -33.82
C VAL A 4 3.47 0.00 -33.30
N ALA A 5 4.33 0.48 -34.21
CA ALA A 5 5.66 0.95 -33.84
C ALA A 5 5.58 2.18 -32.92
N ALA A 6 4.67 3.11 -33.21
CA ALA A 6 4.45 4.30 -32.37
C ALA A 6 3.91 3.92 -30.98
N SER A 7 2.92 3.02 -30.90
CA SER A 7 2.39 2.54 -29.60
C SER A 7 3.48 1.83 -28.79
N TYR A 8 4.30 1.01 -29.43
CA TYR A 8 5.43 0.35 -28.76
C TYR A 8 6.47 1.37 -28.25
N ALA A 9 6.79 2.38 -29.03
CA ALA A 9 7.70 3.44 -28.60
C ALA A 9 7.16 4.21 -27.38
N VAL A 10 5.88 4.57 -27.39
CA VAL A 10 5.21 5.22 -26.24
C VAL A 10 5.26 4.31 -25.00
N TYR A 11 4.96 3.01 -25.17
CA TYR A 11 5.06 2.04 -24.08
C TYR A 11 6.48 1.94 -23.52
N GLN A 12 7.53 1.95 -24.37
CA GLN A 12 8.92 1.91 -23.92
C GLN A 12 9.32 3.19 -23.15
N VAL A 13 8.87 4.37 -23.62
CA VAL A 13 9.09 5.64 -22.90
C VAL A 13 8.40 5.60 -21.53
N TYR A 14 7.15 5.20 -21.50
CA TYR A 14 6.41 5.04 -20.26
C TYR A 14 7.14 4.09 -19.28
N ARG A 15 7.50 2.87 -19.73
CA ARG A 15 8.10 1.83 -18.90
C ARG A 15 9.50 2.22 -18.39
N LYS A 16 10.32 2.90 -19.21
CA LYS A 16 11.71 3.19 -18.88
C LYS A 16 11.91 4.51 -18.14
N TRP A 17 11.05 5.48 -18.36
CA TRP A 17 11.25 6.84 -17.87
C TRP A 17 10.12 7.33 -16.96
N TYR A 18 8.89 7.11 -17.33
CA TYR A 18 7.75 7.60 -16.56
C TYR A 18 7.44 6.73 -15.34
N PHE A 19 7.33 5.42 -15.55
CA PHE A 19 6.96 4.48 -14.47
C PHE A 19 7.97 4.47 -13.31
N PRO A 20 9.31 4.37 -13.54
CA PRO A 20 10.29 4.34 -12.46
C PRO A 20 10.68 5.73 -11.93
N ARG A 21 9.88 6.77 -12.21
CA ARG A 21 10.17 8.10 -11.71
C ARG A 21 10.12 8.16 -10.19
N ASP A 22 11.06 8.86 -9.62
CA ASP A 22 11.17 9.08 -8.17
C ASP A 22 11.34 10.59 -7.91
N PRO A 23 10.25 11.35 -7.75
CA PRO A 23 10.34 12.75 -7.40
C PRO A 23 10.91 12.92 -6.00
N ALA A 24 11.69 13.99 -5.81
CA ALA A 24 12.15 14.37 -4.47
C ALA A 24 10.94 14.63 -3.56
N ARG A 25 11.02 14.11 -2.34
CA ARG A 25 9.97 14.21 -1.32
C ARG A 25 10.57 14.69 0.00
N THR A 26 9.79 15.46 0.73
CA THR A 26 10.15 15.90 2.07
C THR A 26 9.02 15.55 3.02
N ALA A 27 9.32 14.69 3.99
CA ALA A 27 8.33 14.30 4.99
C ALA A 27 8.10 15.45 5.99
N PRO A 28 6.84 15.79 6.29
CA PRO A 28 6.51 16.74 7.36
C PRO A 28 7.08 16.24 8.70
N GLN A 29 7.79 17.12 9.41
CA GLN A 29 8.48 16.73 10.66
C GLN A 29 7.51 16.53 11.82
N ASP A 30 6.43 17.30 11.83
CA ASP A 30 5.36 17.33 12.83
C ASP A 30 4.30 16.23 12.66
N ALA A 31 4.34 15.50 11.54
CA ALA A 31 3.43 14.37 11.32
C ALA A 31 3.86 13.13 12.11
N THR A 32 2.93 12.44 12.75
CA THR A 32 3.15 11.12 13.37
C THR A 32 3.25 10.04 12.30
N VAL A 33 2.31 10.03 11.36
CA VAL A 33 2.27 9.04 10.28
C VAL A 33 2.08 9.73 8.93
N VAL A 34 2.91 9.39 7.93
CA VAL A 34 2.75 9.85 6.54
C VAL A 34 2.33 8.69 5.62
N ALA A 35 1.75 9.02 4.46
CA ALA A 35 1.34 8.01 3.48
C ALA A 35 2.53 7.18 2.98
N PRO A 36 2.43 5.83 2.97
CA PRO A 36 3.50 4.97 2.48
C PRO A 36 3.55 4.86 0.96
N ALA A 37 2.50 5.28 0.25
CA ALA A 37 2.39 5.16 -1.21
C ALA A 37 1.68 6.37 -1.82
N ASP A 38 1.92 6.60 -3.13
CA ASP A 38 1.07 7.46 -3.94
C ASP A 38 -0.18 6.68 -4.35
N GLY A 39 -1.31 7.34 -4.40
CA GLY A 39 -2.53 6.69 -4.88
C GLY A 39 -3.79 7.30 -4.31
N ARG A 40 -4.80 6.45 -4.19
CA ARG A 40 -6.10 6.81 -3.64
C ARG A 40 -6.46 5.90 -2.47
N VAL A 41 -6.90 6.48 -1.37
CA VAL A 41 -7.44 5.72 -0.22
C VAL A 41 -8.70 4.98 -0.67
N VAL A 42 -8.71 3.66 -0.53
CA VAL A 42 -9.82 2.78 -0.93
C VAL A 42 -10.62 2.28 0.26
N TYR A 43 -10.00 2.16 1.42
CA TYR A 43 -10.64 1.87 2.70
C TYR A 43 -9.82 2.43 3.86
N LEU A 44 -10.50 2.63 4.98
CA LEU A 44 -9.96 3.04 6.27
C LEU A 44 -10.83 2.38 7.33
N GLU A 45 -10.36 1.26 7.89
CA GLU A 45 -11.18 0.38 8.69
C GLU A 45 -10.59 0.15 10.08
N GLN A 46 -11.47 0.11 11.08
CA GLN A 46 -11.09 -0.31 12.42
C GLN A 46 -10.93 -1.83 12.46
N VAL A 47 -9.78 -2.30 12.91
CA VAL A 47 -9.53 -3.72 13.21
C VAL A 47 -9.79 -3.96 14.70
N GLU A 48 -10.63 -4.92 15.00
CA GLU A 48 -10.91 -5.36 16.37
C GLU A 48 -10.84 -6.88 16.45
N ASP A 49 -10.24 -7.41 17.52
CA ASP A 49 -10.06 -8.85 17.74
C ASP A 49 -9.45 -9.61 16.55
N GLY A 50 -8.57 -8.94 15.81
CA GLY A 50 -7.92 -9.51 14.61
C GLY A 50 -8.83 -9.65 13.41
N VAL A 51 -9.98 -8.97 13.37
CA VAL A 51 -10.95 -9.02 12.27
C VAL A 51 -11.01 -7.67 11.57
N VAL A 52 -10.91 -7.71 10.24
CA VAL A 52 -11.07 -6.52 9.37
C VAL A 52 -12.48 -6.53 8.80
N PRO A 53 -13.29 -5.48 9.01
CA PRO A 53 -14.69 -5.43 8.58
C PRO A 53 -14.87 -5.13 7.09
N ILE A 54 -13.97 -5.63 6.23
CA ILE A 54 -14.04 -5.48 4.78
C ILE A 54 -14.85 -6.62 4.19
N ALA A 55 -16.03 -6.34 3.67
CA ALA A 55 -16.86 -7.30 2.95
C ALA A 55 -16.50 -7.33 1.45
N ILE A 56 -15.59 -8.22 1.04
CA ILE A 56 -15.14 -8.31 -0.36
C ILE A 56 -16.13 -9.09 -1.22
N LYS A 57 -16.53 -10.27 -0.80
CA LYS A 57 -17.53 -11.11 -1.46
C LYS A 57 -18.27 -11.92 -0.39
N ASP A 58 -19.58 -12.04 -0.54
CA ASP A 58 -20.43 -12.79 0.38
C ASP A 58 -20.43 -12.32 1.85
N ARG A 59 -20.03 -11.06 2.12
CA ARG A 59 -19.94 -10.45 3.46
C ARG A 59 -19.03 -11.21 4.43
N ARG A 60 -18.02 -11.89 3.94
CA ARG A 60 -17.02 -12.54 4.77
C ARG A 60 -16.08 -11.47 5.34
N GLU A 61 -16.00 -11.40 6.65
CA GLU A 61 -14.97 -10.67 7.38
C GLU A 61 -13.60 -11.33 7.12
N ILE A 62 -12.57 -10.52 6.95
CA ILE A 62 -11.22 -11.02 6.64
C ILE A 62 -10.40 -10.99 7.93
N PRO A 63 -9.81 -12.10 8.36
CA PRO A 63 -8.83 -12.09 9.44
C PRO A 63 -7.64 -11.20 9.08
N LEU A 64 -7.17 -10.40 10.03
CA LEU A 64 -6.04 -9.48 9.82
C LEU A 64 -4.78 -10.22 9.36
N ASP A 65 -4.55 -11.43 9.85
CA ASP A 65 -3.43 -12.28 9.49
C ASP A 65 -3.48 -12.77 8.03
N GLU A 66 -4.63 -12.74 7.38
CA GLU A 66 -4.72 -12.94 5.93
C GLU A 66 -4.19 -11.74 5.13
N ILE A 67 -4.20 -10.53 5.70
CA ILE A 67 -3.74 -9.29 5.06
C ILE A 67 -2.30 -8.99 5.49
N VAL A 68 -2.12 -8.82 6.79
CA VAL A 68 -0.82 -8.58 7.44
C VAL A 68 -0.26 -9.93 7.87
N LYS A 69 0.30 -10.68 6.93
CA LYS A 69 0.85 -12.03 7.18
C LYS A 69 1.91 -12.01 8.29
N GLY A 70 2.00 -13.10 9.05
CA GLY A 70 3.00 -13.32 10.10
C GLY A 70 2.40 -13.83 11.39
N ASP A 71 3.26 -14.31 12.28
CA ASP A 71 2.90 -14.73 13.63
C ASP A 71 2.72 -13.49 14.52
N GLU A 72 1.92 -13.55 15.56
CA GLU A 72 1.75 -12.52 16.59
C GLU A 72 1.45 -11.10 16.04
N ARG A 73 0.32 -10.92 15.36
CA ARG A 73 -0.15 -9.58 14.96
C ARG A 73 -0.97 -8.93 16.09
N PRO A 74 -0.78 -7.60 16.33
CA PRO A 74 -1.66 -6.89 17.27
C PRO A 74 -3.12 -7.02 16.85
N PRO A 75 -4.03 -7.38 17.78
CA PRO A 75 -5.42 -7.70 17.42
C PRO A 75 -6.25 -6.46 17.08
N SER A 76 -5.77 -5.26 17.40
CA SER A 76 -6.54 -4.03 17.22
C SER A 76 -5.68 -2.93 16.64
N GLY A 77 -6.30 -2.06 15.83
CA GLY A 77 -5.64 -0.95 15.17
C GLY A 77 -6.45 -0.44 13.97
N THR A 78 -5.82 0.34 13.12
CA THR A 78 -6.43 0.84 11.89
C THR A 78 -5.73 0.30 10.68
N LEU A 79 -6.50 -0.22 9.74
CA LEU A 79 -6.05 -0.65 8.42
C LEU A 79 -6.49 0.36 7.36
N LEU A 80 -5.52 0.93 6.64
CA LEU A 80 -5.74 1.86 5.53
C LEU A 80 -5.20 1.25 4.25
N GLY A 81 -6.04 1.17 3.20
CA GLY A 81 -5.65 0.69 1.87
C GLY A 81 -5.47 1.83 0.88
N ILE A 82 -4.35 1.81 0.14
CA ILE A 82 -4.02 2.76 -0.91
C ILE A 82 -3.87 2.01 -2.22
N PHE A 83 -4.73 2.32 -3.19
CA PHE A 83 -4.64 1.77 -4.54
C PHE A 83 -3.78 2.67 -5.43
N LEU A 84 -2.77 2.11 -6.07
CA LEU A 84 -1.88 2.80 -7.00
C LEU A 84 -2.33 2.53 -8.44
N SER A 85 -2.72 3.59 -9.14
CA SER A 85 -2.97 3.49 -10.57
C SER A 85 -1.66 3.44 -11.36
N PRO A 86 -1.65 2.97 -12.62
CA PRO A 86 -0.43 3.00 -13.46
C PRO A 86 0.21 4.38 -13.61
N TYR A 87 -0.53 5.45 -13.32
CA TYR A 87 -0.05 6.84 -13.44
C TYR A 87 0.55 7.39 -12.15
N ASP A 88 0.43 6.70 -11.03
CA ASP A 88 0.97 7.13 -9.74
C ASP A 88 2.47 6.80 -9.64
N VAL A 89 3.17 7.32 -8.65
CA VAL A 89 4.56 6.94 -8.35
C VAL A 89 4.54 5.60 -7.62
N HIS A 90 5.38 4.65 -8.05
CA HIS A 90 5.37 3.28 -7.51
C HIS A 90 6.47 3.01 -6.47
N PHE A 91 7.20 4.04 -6.05
CA PHE A 91 8.07 3.94 -4.88
C PHE A 91 7.25 4.07 -3.60
N GLN A 92 7.37 3.07 -2.73
CA GLN A 92 6.85 3.12 -1.37
C GLN A 92 7.87 3.77 -0.45
N ARG A 93 7.36 4.45 0.58
CA ARG A 93 8.17 5.15 1.57
C ARG A 93 7.75 4.78 2.98
N SER A 94 8.67 4.86 3.93
CA SER A 94 8.36 4.59 5.33
C SER A 94 7.32 5.59 5.86
N PRO A 95 6.24 5.10 6.49
CA PRO A 95 5.23 5.98 7.08
C PRO A 95 5.69 6.64 8.38
N ILE A 96 6.67 6.06 9.06
CA ILE A 96 7.23 6.52 10.33
C ILE A 96 8.76 6.39 10.30
N ALA A 97 9.46 7.02 11.23
CA ALA A 97 10.85 6.70 11.51
C ALA A 97 10.92 5.53 12.49
N GLY A 98 11.93 4.67 12.35
CA GLY A 98 12.11 3.53 13.25
C GLY A 98 13.11 2.52 12.76
N THR A 99 13.04 1.31 13.31
CA THR A 99 13.83 0.16 12.91
C THR A 99 12.96 -0.84 12.17
N VAL A 100 13.45 -1.36 11.05
CA VAL A 100 12.80 -2.46 10.34
C VAL A 100 13.01 -3.74 11.14
N SER A 101 11.96 -4.19 11.81
CA SER A 101 12.05 -5.34 12.73
C SER A 101 11.67 -6.66 12.09
N GLU A 102 10.91 -6.63 10.99
CA GLU A 102 10.47 -7.84 10.30
C GLU A 102 10.22 -7.54 8.82
N ILE A 103 10.67 -8.45 7.96
CA ILE A 103 10.33 -8.47 6.53
C ILE A 103 9.87 -9.87 6.16
N THR A 104 8.60 -10.01 5.79
CA THR A 104 8.04 -11.32 5.45
C THR A 104 7.45 -11.30 4.05
N TYR A 105 8.01 -12.13 3.17
CA TYR A 105 7.53 -12.28 1.81
C TYR A 105 6.64 -13.53 1.66
N HIS A 106 5.44 -13.33 1.10
CA HIS A 106 4.47 -14.39 0.89
C HIS A 106 4.16 -14.54 -0.60
N PRO A 107 4.72 -15.56 -1.26
CA PRO A 107 4.41 -15.86 -2.65
C PRO A 107 2.97 -16.37 -2.79
N ALA A 108 2.27 -15.90 -3.80
CA ALA A 108 0.94 -16.37 -4.15
C ALA A 108 0.67 -16.16 -5.64
N PRO A 109 -0.29 -16.87 -6.25
CA PRO A 109 -0.82 -16.49 -7.55
C PRO A 109 -1.54 -15.15 -7.42
N ASN A 110 -1.32 -14.27 -8.42
CA ASN A 110 -1.88 -12.92 -8.38
C ASN A 110 -3.22 -12.84 -9.13
N GLU A 111 -4.25 -12.37 -8.44
CA GLU A 111 -5.52 -11.97 -9.01
C GLU A 111 -5.45 -10.55 -9.56
N SER A 112 -6.28 -10.26 -10.59
CA SER A 112 -6.28 -8.96 -11.25
C SER A 112 -6.93 -7.86 -10.40
N MET A 113 -6.29 -6.70 -10.34
CA MET A 113 -6.82 -5.49 -9.71
C MET A 113 -7.65 -4.60 -10.67
N LEU A 114 -7.98 -5.10 -11.87
CA LEU A 114 -8.68 -4.31 -12.89
C LEU A 114 -10.04 -3.79 -12.41
N ASP A 115 -10.81 -4.60 -11.68
CA ASP A 115 -12.12 -4.17 -11.15
C ASP A 115 -11.95 -2.98 -10.18
N MET A 116 -11.01 -3.06 -9.27
CA MET A 116 -10.70 -1.95 -8.37
C MET A 116 -10.21 -0.71 -9.13
N PHE A 117 -9.39 -0.88 -10.17
CA PHE A 117 -8.97 0.22 -11.03
C PHE A 117 -10.17 0.92 -11.68
N LEU A 118 -11.08 0.18 -12.29
CA LEU A 118 -12.28 0.73 -12.93
C LEU A 118 -13.20 1.41 -11.91
N ARG A 119 -13.43 0.81 -10.74
CA ARG A 119 -14.22 1.41 -9.67
C ARG A 119 -13.65 2.73 -9.18
N ASN A 120 -12.34 2.80 -9.01
CA ASN A 120 -11.67 4.05 -8.63
C ASN A 120 -11.69 5.10 -9.74
N LEU A 121 -11.53 4.70 -11.01
CA LEU A 121 -11.60 5.58 -12.16
C LEU A 121 -12.98 6.23 -12.30
N PHE A 122 -14.03 5.43 -12.17
CA PHE A 122 -15.42 5.89 -12.28
C PHE A 122 -16.01 6.40 -10.96
N ARG A 123 -15.22 6.42 -9.87
CA ARG A 123 -15.62 6.88 -8.53
C ARG A 123 -16.87 6.18 -7.99
N LEU A 124 -16.98 4.89 -8.24
CA LEU A 124 -18.09 4.09 -7.77
C LEU A 124 -18.07 3.95 -6.25
N GLU A 125 -19.27 3.82 -5.65
CA GLU A 125 -19.39 3.39 -4.26
C GLU A 125 -18.78 1.99 -4.08
N ASN A 126 -18.33 1.68 -2.88
CA ASN A 126 -17.69 0.42 -2.56
C ASN A 126 -16.51 0.10 -3.51
N ARG A 127 -15.43 0.85 -3.37
CA ARG A 127 -14.24 0.83 -4.24
C ARG A 127 -13.48 -0.50 -4.21
N TYR A 128 -13.65 -1.28 -3.17
CA TYR A 128 -13.00 -2.57 -2.94
C TYR A 128 -13.93 -3.78 -3.10
N ALA A 129 -15.19 -3.58 -3.52
CA ALA A 129 -16.08 -4.69 -3.83
C ALA A 129 -15.42 -5.61 -4.88
N ASN A 130 -15.55 -6.92 -4.68
CA ASN A 130 -14.97 -7.93 -5.56
C ASN A 130 -13.43 -7.81 -5.75
N SER A 131 -12.72 -7.56 -4.65
CA SER A 131 -11.26 -7.35 -4.62
C SER A 131 -10.52 -8.46 -3.85
N PRO A 132 -10.52 -9.72 -4.34
CA PRO A 132 -9.89 -10.85 -3.65
C PRO A 132 -8.37 -10.67 -3.50
N HIS A 133 -7.73 -9.85 -4.32
CA HIS A 133 -6.31 -9.55 -4.24
C HIS A 133 -5.89 -9.01 -2.86
N ILE A 134 -6.80 -8.38 -2.10
CA ILE A 134 -6.50 -7.82 -0.77
C ILE A 134 -5.96 -8.91 0.19
N TYR A 135 -6.39 -10.16 0.05
CA TYR A 135 -5.94 -11.27 0.90
C TYR A 135 -5.24 -12.40 0.12
N ALA A 136 -5.46 -12.51 -1.19
CA ALA A 136 -5.01 -13.66 -1.99
C ALA A 136 -3.66 -13.45 -2.68
N ASN A 137 -3.31 -12.20 -3.05
CA ASN A 137 -2.15 -11.92 -3.88
C ASN A 137 -0.82 -11.99 -3.12
N GLU A 138 0.24 -12.22 -3.90
CA GLU A 138 1.63 -12.08 -3.49
C GLU A 138 1.85 -10.74 -2.76
N ARG A 139 2.55 -10.80 -1.64
CA ARG A 139 2.81 -9.63 -0.82
C ARG A 139 4.13 -9.68 -0.08
N ASN A 140 4.62 -8.50 0.24
CA ASN A 140 5.72 -8.30 1.14
C ASN A 140 5.25 -7.43 2.31
N VAL A 141 5.43 -7.91 3.52
CA VAL A 141 5.05 -7.21 4.76
C VAL A 141 6.32 -6.71 5.42
N VAL A 142 6.36 -5.42 5.71
CA VAL A 142 7.47 -4.78 6.41
C VAL A 142 6.93 -4.17 7.70
N ARG A 143 7.45 -4.64 8.83
CA ARG A 143 7.20 -4.05 10.15
C ARG A 143 8.28 -3.03 10.47
N ILE A 144 7.86 -1.85 10.90
CA ILE A 144 8.73 -0.78 11.33
C ILE A 144 8.33 -0.42 12.76
N ASP A 145 9.26 -0.56 13.68
CA ASP A 145 9.05 -0.21 15.08
C ASP A 145 9.70 1.15 15.34
N GLY A 146 8.87 2.18 15.57
CA GLY A 146 9.27 3.51 15.99
C GLY A 146 9.22 3.68 17.50
N ASP A 147 9.55 4.87 18.00
CA ASP A 147 9.63 5.17 19.44
C ASP A 147 8.25 5.10 20.12
N GLU A 148 7.20 5.56 19.44
CA GLU A 148 5.86 5.69 20.02
C GLU A 148 4.86 4.67 19.46
N LEU A 149 5.07 4.21 18.24
CA LEU A 149 4.16 3.28 17.56
C LEU A 149 4.90 2.40 16.54
N SER A 150 4.27 1.28 16.22
CA SER A 150 4.70 0.40 15.13
C SER A 150 3.81 0.57 13.91
N ALA A 151 4.33 0.31 12.73
CA ALA A 151 3.59 0.31 11.48
C ALA A 151 3.91 -0.93 10.65
N PHE A 152 2.89 -1.51 10.02
CA PHE A 152 3.06 -2.60 9.06
C PHE A 152 2.69 -2.08 7.68
N VAL A 153 3.65 -2.11 6.76
CA VAL A 153 3.46 -1.75 5.35
C VAL A 153 3.35 -3.03 4.54
N VAL A 154 2.19 -3.25 3.93
CA VAL A 154 1.93 -4.44 3.10
C VAL A 154 1.94 -4.02 1.64
N GLN A 155 2.96 -4.46 0.91
CA GLN A 155 3.08 -4.27 -0.54
C GLN A 155 2.35 -5.43 -1.24
N ILE A 156 1.27 -5.17 -1.98
CA ILE A 156 0.44 -6.19 -2.63
C ILE A 156 0.58 -6.07 -4.15
N ALA A 157 0.94 -7.18 -4.79
CA ALA A 157 1.16 -7.24 -6.23
C ALA A 157 -0.13 -7.48 -7.03
N ASP A 158 -0.26 -6.85 -8.21
CA ASP A 158 -1.28 -7.18 -9.22
C ASP A 158 -0.84 -8.40 -10.07
N GLN A 159 -1.77 -8.98 -10.81
CA GLN A 159 -1.55 -10.15 -11.69
C GLN A 159 -0.36 -9.97 -12.66
N GLN A 160 -0.05 -8.76 -13.06
CA GLN A 160 1.03 -8.46 -14.02
C GLN A 160 2.34 -8.03 -13.34
N VAL A 161 2.42 -8.11 -12.02
CA VAL A 161 3.62 -7.70 -11.29
C VAL A 161 4.73 -8.75 -11.48
N ASN A 162 5.90 -8.26 -11.85
CA ASN A 162 7.09 -9.09 -12.01
C ASN A 162 7.90 -9.21 -10.71
N ARG A 163 7.75 -8.23 -9.79
CA ARG A 163 8.60 -8.15 -8.61
C ARG A 163 8.13 -7.08 -7.63
N ILE A 164 8.20 -7.41 -6.36
CA ILE A 164 8.17 -6.47 -5.24
C ILE A 164 9.61 -6.28 -4.78
N ASP A 165 10.13 -5.05 -4.90
CA ASP A 165 11.45 -4.68 -4.39
C ASP A 165 11.29 -4.13 -2.96
N CYS A 166 12.05 -4.66 -2.01
CA CYS A 166 12.23 -4.13 -0.67
C CYS A 166 13.70 -3.69 -0.54
N TYR A 167 13.94 -2.46 -0.08
CA TYR A 167 15.30 -1.91 -0.06
C TYR A 167 16.02 -2.10 1.28
N PRO A 168 15.36 -1.86 2.44
CA PRO A 168 15.99 -2.12 3.71
C PRO A 168 16.10 -3.62 4.00
N ALA A 169 16.96 -3.96 4.94
CA ALA A 169 17.03 -5.27 5.59
C ALA A 169 16.49 -5.19 7.02
N GLU A 170 16.18 -6.33 7.60
CA GLU A 170 15.85 -6.40 9.02
C GLU A 170 17.03 -5.91 9.88
N GLY A 171 16.70 -5.07 10.85
CA GLY A 171 17.67 -4.38 11.70
C GLY A 171 18.09 -3.00 11.20
N ASP A 172 17.78 -2.64 9.95
CA ASP A 172 18.09 -1.31 9.42
C ASP A 172 17.24 -0.22 10.09
N SER A 173 17.86 0.93 10.34
CA SER A 173 17.16 2.16 10.70
C SER A 173 16.63 2.84 9.44
N ILE A 174 15.38 3.26 9.45
CA ILE A 174 14.72 3.95 8.33
C ILE A 174 14.07 5.25 8.80
N GLY A 175 14.27 6.33 8.05
CA GLY A 175 13.65 7.63 8.32
C GLY A 175 12.22 7.70 7.78
N LYS A 176 11.37 8.54 8.42
CA LYS A 176 10.03 8.87 7.90
C LYS A 176 10.12 9.49 6.50
N GLY A 177 9.39 8.93 5.54
CA GLY A 177 9.44 9.33 4.13
C GLY A 177 10.62 8.76 3.34
N GLU A 178 11.52 8.00 3.95
CA GLU A 178 12.60 7.29 3.28
C GLU A 178 12.06 6.15 2.42
N LYS A 179 12.80 5.78 1.36
CA LYS A 179 12.37 4.75 0.43
C LYS A 179 12.36 3.37 1.09
N LEU A 180 11.20 2.73 1.03
CA LEU A 180 10.98 1.38 1.55
C LEU A 180 11.11 0.32 0.45
N GLY A 181 10.57 0.62 -0.74
CA GLY A 181 10.55 -0.36 -1.82
C GLY A 181 9.89 0.15 -3.08
N MET A 182 9.64 -0.77 -4.02
CA MET A 182 8.93 -0.51 -5.25
C MET A 182 8.15 -1.75 -5.71
N ILE A 183 6.87 -1.58 -6.05
CA ILE A 183 6.09 -2.62 -6.73
C ILE A 183 6.10 -2.30 -8.23
N ARG A 184 6.55 -3.27 -9.04
CA ARG A 184 6.70 -3.06 -10.50
C ARG A 184 5.42 -3.42 -11.23
N TRP A 185 4.59 -2.40 -11.53
CA TRP A 185 3.32 -2.51 -12.24
C TRP A 185 2.14 -2.84 -11.32
N GLY A 186 1.01 -2.13 -11.45
CA GLY A 186 -0.26 -2.30 -10.74
C GLY A 186 -0.17 -2.78 -9.30
N SER A 187 -0.66 -2.02 -8.33
CA SER A 187 -0.40 -2.39 -6.95
C SER A 187 -1.37 -1.76 -5.96
N GLN A 188 -1.41 -2.36 -4.79
CA GLN A 188 -2.01 -1.80 -3.61
C GLN A 188 -0.99 -1.80 -2.47
N VAL A 189 -1.05 -0.81 -1.63
CA VAL A 189 -0.28 -0.76 -0.40
C VAL A 189 -1.23 -0.58 0.76
N ASP A 190 -1.17 -1.51 1.71
CA ASP A 190 -1.92 -1.40 2.94
C ASP A 190 -0.98 -0.93 4.06
N LEU A 191 -1.51 -0.10 4.92
CA LEU A 191 -0.86 0.35 6.13
C LEU A 191 -1.71 -0.08 7.32
N PHE A 192 -1.17 -0.95 8.17
CA PHE A 192 -1.76 -1.27 9.45
C PHE A 192 -0.98 -0.58 10.57
N VAL A 193 -1.67 0.18 11.39
CA VAL A 193 -1.10 0.87 12.55
C VAL A 193 -1.82 0.40 13.80
N PRO A 194 -1.17 -0.42 14.64
CA PRO A 194 -1.73 -0.83 15.91
C PRO A 194 -2.06 0.35 16.81
N SER A 195 -3.04 0.18 17.69
CA SER A 195 -3.45 1.15 18.72
C SER A 195 -4.04 2.47 18.21
N LEU A 196 -3.98 2.78 16.91
CA LEU A 196 -4.67 3.92 16.32
C LEU A 196 -6.09 3.55 15.89
N ARG A 197 -6.98 4.55 15.93
CA ARG A 197 -8.36 4.43 15.45
C ARG A 197 -8.53 5.21 14.14
N PRO A 198 -9.50 4.87 13.30
CA PRO A 198 -9.79 5.63 12.08
C PRO A 198 -10.00 7.13 12.31
N ALA A 199 -10.52 7.51 13.49
CA ALA A 199 -10.73 8.91 13.87
C ALA A 199 -9.42 9.69 14.11
N ASP A 200 -8.30 9.02 14.29
CA ASP A 200 -6.98 9.66 14.46
C ASP A 200 -6.38 10.04 13.09
N PHE A 201 -6.94 9.54 11.99
CA PHE A 201 -6.52 9.85 10.62
C PHE A 201 -7.29 11.07 10.09
N ILE A 202 -6.56 11.96 9.39
CA ILE A 202 -7.14 13.18 8.78
C ILE A 202 -7.52 13.00 7.30
N VAL A 203 -7.34 11.79 6.76
CA VAL A 203 -7.71 11.43 5.39
C VAL A 203 -9.00 10.60 5.37
N SER A 204 -9.67 10.61 4.24
CA SER A 204 -10.92 9.89 4.01
C SER A 204 -10.84 8.98 2.79
N VAL A 205 -11.73 7.98 2.72
CA VAL A 205 -11.86 7.12 1.54
C VAL A 205 -12.15 7.97 0.30
N GLY A 206 -11.33 7.79 -0.72
CA GLY A 206 -11.39 8.57 -1.95
C GLY A 206 -10.36 9.68 -2.07
N ASP A 207 -9.67 10.05 -1.00
CA ASP A 207 -8.62 11.06 -1.06
C ASP A 207 -7.41 10.58 -1.84
N LYS A 208 -6.75 11.51 -2.53
CA LYS A 208 -5.44 11.29 -3.14
C LYS A 208 -4.35 11.57 -2.13
N VAL A 209 -3.42 10.63 -2.03
CA VAL A 209 -2.26 10.73 -1.12
C VAL A 209 -0.95 10.60 -1.90
N ARG A 210 0.13 11.09 -1.31
CA ARG A 210 1.49 11.05 -1.84
C ARG A 210 2.44 10.46 -0.81
N ALA A 211 3.19 9.44 -1.23
CA ALA A 211 4.18 8.75 -0.40
C ALA A 211 5.17 9.74 0.25
N GLY A 212 5.31 9.66 1.56
CA GLY A 212 6.24 10.48 2.33
C GLY A 212 5.86 11.97 2.49
N GLU A 213 4.74 12.43 1.87
CA GLU A 213 4.33 13.85 1.95
C GLU A 213 2.97 14.05 2.60
N THR A 214 1.99 13.21 2.26
CA THR A 214 0.65 13.37 2.83
C THR A 214 0.63 12.91 4.27
N VAL A 215 0.24 13.82 5.17
CA VAL A 215 0.01 13.51 6.57
C VAL A 215 -1.23 12.64 6.69
N LEU A 216 -1.10 11.48 7.32
CA LEU A 216 -2.22 10.60 7.66
C LEU A 216 -2.66 10.84 9.09
N VAL A 217 -1.69 10.97 10.00
CA VAL A 217 -1.90 11.26 11.42
C VAL A 217 -0.96 12.40 11.81
N PRO A 218 -1.50 13.50 12.34
CA PRO A 218 -0.72 14.68 12.79
C PRO A 218 0.29 14.37 13.89
#